data_a8d2115d34b5d5271e5b681e7c24bb1f
#
_entry.id   a8d2115d34b5d5271e5b681e7c24bb1f
#
_cell.length_a   1.000
_cell.length_b   1.000
_cell.length_c   1.000
_cell.angle_alpha   90.00
_cell.angle_beta   90.00
_cell.angle_gamma   90.00
#
_symmetry.space_group_name_H-M   'P 1'
#
loop_
_entity.id
_entity.type
_entity.pdbx_description
1 polymer ?
#
loop_
_entity_poly.entity_id
_entity_poly.type
_entity_poly.pdbx_seq_one_letter_code
_entity_poly.pdbx_strand_id
1 'polypeptide(L)'
;NINVQGGDDVGMYNLSVGYIDAQNTIKSSGFDRLNVRFNTDISILERLNTKFDMSFTRANNTLFDDGFSSDLGAGTVMSPTNLAMIKSPLVTPYQYNKHVGGFTHLLSEYDKLFSPLSQRLYGNDYYYSLGNPTSILNNATGDNKNKVENMLFNVRIAPTYTFNEHLSLTTDFSYTLN
;
A
#
# COMPACT_ATOMS: atom_id res chain seq x y z
N ASN A 1 5.32 -14.96 -7.96
CA ASN A 1 6.64 -14.63 -8.52
C ASN A 1 6.93 -15.51 -9.73
N ILE A 2 7.40 -14.89 -10.79
CA ILE A 2 7.81 -15.57 -12.02
C ILE A 2 9.28 -15.18 -12.26
N ASN A 3 10.10 -16.16 -12.56
CA ASN A 3 11.49 -15.96 -12.91
C ASN A 3 11.81 -16.73 -14.19
N VAL A 4 12.38 -16.05 -15.16
CA VAL A 4 12.82 -16.63 -16.44
C VAL A 4 14.28 -16.28 -16.62
N GLN A 5 15.09 -17.31 -16.83
CA GLN A 5 16.51 -17.16 -17.07
C GLN A 5 16.94 -18.01 -18.25
N GLY A 6 17.90 -17.52 -18.96
CA GLY A 6 18.47 -18.21 -20.11
C GLY A 6 19.73 -17.53 -20.58
N GLY A 7 20.36 -18.12 -21.57
CA GLY A 7 21.55 -17.56 -22.17
C GLY A 7 22.43 -18.63 -22.79
N ASP A 8 23.48 -18.14 -23.40
CA ASP A 8 24.54 -18.92 -24.02
C ASP A 8 25.93 -18.30 -23.69
N ASP A 9 26.94 -18.70 -24.38
CA ASP A 9 28.32 -18.20 -24.20
C ASP A 9 28.47 -16.70 -24.55
N VAL A 10 27.51 -16.12 -25.28
CA VAL A 10 27.51 -14.72 -25.71
C VAL A 10 26.74 -13.82 -24.76
N GLY A 11 25.68 -14.35 -24.16
CA GLY A 11 24.87 -13.55 -23.26
C GLY A 11 23.96 -14.36 -22.35
N MET A 12 23.86 -13.90 -21.12
CA MET A 12 22.94 -14.44 -20.13
C MET A 12 21.90 -13.39 -19.74
N TYR A 13 20.68 -13.81 -19.51
CA TYR A 13 19.62 -12.92 -19.03
C TYR A 13 18.81 -13.55 -17.91
N ASN A 14 18.27 -12.69 -17.08
CA ASN A 14 17.36 -13.05 -16.01
C ASN A 14 16.24 -11.98 -15.93
N LEU A 15 15.02 -12.42 -16.10
CA LEU A 15 13.82 -11.60 -15.91
C LEU A 15 13.04 -12.12 -14.70
N SER A 16 12.82 -11.27 -13.73
CA SER A 16 12.05 -11.60 -12.54
C SER A 16 10.88 -10.63 -12.40
N VAL A 17 9.68 -11.17 -12.22
CA VAL A 17 8.46 -10.42 -11.95
C VAL A 17 7.85 -10.94 -10.66
N GLY A 18 7.67 -10.04 -9.69
CA GLY A 18 7.06 -10.34 -8.41
C GLY A 18 5.89 -9.41 -8.13
N TYR A 19 4.78 -9.99 -7.70
CA TYR A 19 3.63 -9.25 -7.22
C TYR A 19 3.27 -9.71 -5.81
N ILE A 20 3.02 -8.75 -4.93
CA ILE A 20 2.57 -8.96 -3.56
C ILE A 20 1.31 -8.14 -3.39
N ASP A 21 0.27 -8.76 -2.87
CA ASP A 21 -0.96 -8.12 -2.41
C ASP A 21 -1.19 -8.58 -0.97
N ALA A 22 -1.23 -7.63 -0.06
CA ALA A 22 -1.40 -7.88 1.36
C ALA A 22 -2.53 -7.01 1.91
N GLN A 23 -3.55 -7.64 2.43
CA GLN A 23 -4.62 -6.96 3.15
C GLN A 23 -4.23 -6.84 4.62
N ASN A 24 -4.42 -5.65 5.15
CA ASN A 24 -4.20 -5.40 6.57
C ASN A 24 -5.37 -5.91 7.42
N THR A 25 -5.19 -5.93 8.73
CA THR A 25 -6.22 -6.32 9.71
C THR A 25 -7.44 -5.38 9.64
N ILE A 26 -7.21 -4.11 9.33
CA ILE A 26 -8.27 -3.12 9.16
C ILE A 26 -8.79 -3.20 7.72
N LYS A 27 -10.09 -3.39 7.55
CA LYS A 27 -10.72 -3.44 6.22
C LYS A 27 -10.41 -2.20 5.40
N SER A 28 -10.30 -2.38 4.09
CA SER A 28 -10.02 -1.32 3.11
C SER A 28 -8.65 -0.66 3.26
N SER A 29 -7.78 -1.18 4.10
CA SER A 29 -6.35 -0.86 4.11
C SER A 29 -5.56 -2.03 3.56
N GLY A 30 -4.47 -1.74 2.88
CA GLY A 30 -3.68 -2.77 2.24
C GLY A 30 -2.42 -2.24 1.61
N PHE A 31 -1.60 -3.15 1.18
CA PHE A 31 -0.33 -2.91 0.52
C PHE A 31 -0.22 -3.79 -0.71
N ASP A 32 0.03 -3.19 -1.85
CA ASP A 32 0.39 -3.93 -3.05
C ASP A 32 1.73 -3.46 -3.59
N ARG A 33 2.51 -4.39 -4.09
CA ARG A 33 3.81 -4.11 -4.68
C ARG A 33 4.08 -4.97 -5.89
N LEU A 34 4.39 -4.31 -7.00
CA LEU A 34 4.90 -4.91 -8.22
C LEU A 34 6.41 -4.64 -8.31
N ASN A 35 7.18 -5.69 -8.50
CA ASN A 35 8.61 -5.60 -8.78
C ASN A 35 8.88 -6.27 -10.12
N VAL A 36 9.58 -5.58 -10.99
CA VAL A 36 10.13 -6.12 -12.23
C VAL A 36 11.63 -5.91 -12.22
N ARG A 37 12.38 -6.96 -12.46
CA ARG A 37 13.84 -6.88 -12.55
C ARG A 37 14.32 -7.62 -13.79
N PHE A 38 15.16 -6.98 -14.54
CA PHE A 38 15.81 -7.54 -15.70
C PHE A 38 17.30 -7.31 -15.58
N ASN A 39 18.06 -8.39 -15.61
CA ASN A 39 19.51 -8.37 -15.59
C ASN A 39 20.01 -9.12 -16.82
N THR A 40 21.01 -8.59 -17.46
CA THR A 40 21.70 -9.28 -18.55
C THR A 40 23.18 -9.01 -18.53
N ASP A 41 23.94 -10.01 -18.90
CA ASP A 41 25.40 -9.97 -19.08
C ASP A 41 25.69 -10.39 -20.52
N ILE A 42 26.24 -9.49 -21.30
CA ILE A 42 26.45 -9.67 -22.73
C ILE A 42 27.92 -9.45 -23.06
N SER A 43 28.55 -10.45 -23.67
CA SER A 43 29.87 -10.36 -24.27
C SER A 43 29.76 -9.82 -25.69
N ILE A 44 29.86 -8.49 -25.84
CA ILE A 44 29.70 -7.81 -27.15
C ILE A 44 30.84 -8.13 -28.06
N LEU A 45 32.05 -8.22 -27.49
CA LEU A 45 33.30 -8.57 -28.15
C LEU A 45 34.13 -9.47 -27.21
N GLU A 46 35.11 -10.19 -27.72
CA GLU A 46 35.99 -11.03 -26.90
C GLU A 46 36.63 -10.30 -25.70
N ARG A 47 36.76 -8.97 -25.79
CA ARG A 47 37.34 -8.12 -24.75
C ARG A 47 36.39 -7.13 -24.11
N LEU A 48 35.12 -7.09 -24.56
CA LEU A 48 34.11 -6.16 -24.05
C LEU A 48 32.92 -6.93 -23.53
N ASN A 49 32.79 -6.93 -22.23
CA ASN A 49 31.64 -7.48 -21.52
C ASN A 49 30.80 -6.36 -20.92
N THR A 50 29.48 -6.43 -21.02
CA THR A 50 28.57 -5.37 -20.54
C THR A 50 27.46 -5.98 -19.69
N LYS A 51 27.39 -5.51 -18.47
CA LYS A 51 26.26 -5.81 -17.58
C LYS A 51 25.22 -4.72 -17.69
N PHE A 52 23.99 -5.13 -17.88
CA PHE A 52 22.83 -4.26 -17.87
C PHE A 52 21.84 -4.75 -16.82
N ASP A 53 21.52 -3.88 -15.87
CA ASP A 53 20.57 -4.13 -14.82
C ASP A 53 19.45 -3.09 -14.89
N MET A 54 18.21 -3.54 -14.90
CA MET A 54 17.03 -2.69 -14.84
C MET A 54 16.11 -3.20 -13.73
N SER A 55 15.63 -2.30 -12.90
CA SER A 55 14.62 -2.63 -11.91
C SER A 55 13.53 -1.58 -11.85
N PHE A 56 12.30 -2.05 -11.80
CA PHE A 56 11.11 -1.23 -11.60
C PHE A 56 10.34 -1.75 -10.40
N THR A 57 10.04 -0.85 -9.48
CA THR A 57 9.22 -1.15 -8.31
C THR A 57 8.09 -0.13 -8.23
N ARG A 58 6.87 -0.60 -8.12
CA ARG A 58 5.71 0.21 -7.79
C ARG A 58 5.08 -0.35 -6.52
N ALA A 59 4.97 0.46 -5.49
CA ALA A 59 4.37 0.10 -4.22
C ALA A 59 3.23 1.07 -3.90
N ASN A 60 2.04 0.54 -3.67
CA ASN A 60 0.88 1.29 -3.21
C ASN A 60 0.58 0.88 -1.77
N ASN A 61 0.43 1.86 -0.91
CA ASN A 61 0.01 1.65 0.46
C ASN A 61 -1.26 2.45 0.71
N THR A 62 -2.33 1.77 1.07
CA THR A 62 -3.60 2.38 1.43
C THR A 62 -3.77 2.29 2.94
N LEU A 63 -3.70 3.43 3.59
CA LEU A 63 -3.76 3.56 5.04
C LEU A 63 -4.98 4.40 5.43
N PHE A 64 -5.42 4.22 6.66
CA PHE A 64 -6.29 5.18 7.33
C PHE A 64 -5.42 6.12 8.18
N ASP A 65 -5.92 7.33 8.40
CA ASP A 65 -5.29 8.27 9.30
C ASP A 65 -5.35 7.70 10.73
N ASP A 66 -4.19 7.47 11.33
CA ASP A 66 -4.08 6.94 12.69
C ASP A 66 -4.32 8.02 13.76
N GLY A 67 -4.56 9.25 13.33
CA GLY A 67 -4.84 10.35 14.22
C GLY A 67 -3.63 10.85 15.02
N PHE A 68 -2.44 10.55 14.57
CA PHE A 68 -1.20 11.12 15.11
C PHE A 68 -0.90 12.53 14.57
N SER A 69 -1.92 13.32 14.26
CA SER A 69 -1.66 14.72 14.01
C SER A 69 -1.46 15.44 15.35
N SER A 70 -0.56 16.40 15.36
CA SER A 70 -0.17 17.21 16.54
C SER A 70 -1.32 18.00 17.18
N ASP A 71 -2.47 18.04 16.58
CA ASP A 71 -3.70 18.57 17.12
C ASP A 71 -4.44 17.49 17.92
N LEU A 72 -4.29 17.57 19.20
CA LEU A 72 -4.75 16.65 20.26
C LEU A 72 -6.26 16.34 20.31
N GLY A 73 -7.06 16.72 19.34
CA GLY A 73 -8.50 16.58 19.46
C GLY A 73 -9.19 15.76 18.36
N ALA A 74 -8.94 16.09 17.10
CA ALA A 74 -9.77 15.57 16.01
C ALA A 74 -9.23 14.29 15.36
N GLY A 75 -7.93 14.16 15.21
CA GLY A 75 -7.33 13.03 14.51
C GLY A 75 -7.45 11.71 15.25
N THR A 76 -7.29 11.71 16.58
CA THR A 76 -7.32 10.50 17.41
C THR A 76 -8.70 9.85 17.45
N VAL A 77 -9.75 10.65 17.32
CA VAL A 77 -11.14 10.17 17.36
C VAL A 77 -11.60 9.58 16.03
N MET A 78 -10.95 9.97 14.94
CA MET A 78 -11.29 9.51 13.59
C MET A 78 -10.57 8.22 13.19
N SER A 79 -9.58 7.78 13.97
CA SER A 79 -8.91 6.49 13.74
C SER A 79 -9.86 5.32 13.97
N PRO A 80 -9.98 4.37 13.02
CA PRO A 80 -10.82 3.19 13.18
C PRO A 80 -10.46 2.38 14.42
N THR A 81 -9.18 2.27 14.75
CA THR A 81 -8.69 1.53 15.91
C THR A 81 -9.11 2.21 17.22
N ASN A 82 -8.93 3.52 17.31
CA ASN A 82 -9.32 4.27 18.50
C ASN A 82 -10.84 4.28 18.71
N LEU A 83 -11.60 4.45 17.62
CA LEU A 83 -13.05 4.35 17.68
C LEU A 83 -13.52 2.96 18.14
N ALA A 84 -12.87 1.90 17.66
CA ALA A 84 -13.18 0.53 18.08
C ALA A 84 -12.91 0.28 19.57
N MET A 85 -11.94 0.97 20.16
CA MET A 85 -11.66 0.88 21.60
C MET A 85 -12.64 1.67 22.45
N ILE A 86 -13.16 2.78 21.96
CA ILE A 86 -14.06 3.66 22.69
C ILE A 86 -15.52 3.19 22.58
N LYS A 87 -15.89 2.63 21.43
CA LYS A 87 -17.25 2.20 21.16
C LYS A 87 -17.62 0.91 21.89
N SER A 88 -18.86 0.83 22.32
CA SER A 88 -19.37 -0.39 22.93
C SER A 88 -19.34 -1.58 21.94
N PRO A 89 -18.89 -2.77 22.37
CA PRO A 89 -18.93 -3.96 21.52
C PRO A 89 -20.36 -4.44 21.22
N LEU A 90 -21.35 -3.90 21.88
CA LEU A 90 -22.77 -4.21 21.65
C LEU A 90 -23.37 -3.45 20.47
N VAL A 91 -22.63 -2.46 19.94
CA VAL A 91 -23.07 -1.70 18.78
C VAL A 91 -22.83 -2.51 17.52
N THR A 92 -23.91 -2.79 16.79
CA THR A 92 -23.79 -3.50 15.53
C THR A 92 -23.11 -2.64 14.45
N PRO A 93 -22.22 -3.22 13.63
CA PRO A 93 -21.65 -2.53 12.48
C PRO A 93 -22.65 -2.34 11.33
N TYR A 94 -23.83 -2.93 11.39
CA TYR A 94 -24.77 -2.95 10.29
C TYR A 94 -25.94 -2.01 10.50
N GLN A 95 -26.47 -1.48 9.41
CA GLN A 95 -27.65 -0.64 9.43
C GLN A 95 -28.89 -1.44 9.84
N TYR A 96 -29.70 -0.87 10.71
CA TYR A 96 -31.00 -1.43 11.05
C TYR A 96 -32.10 -0.90 10.10
N ASN A 97 -32.82 -1.79 9.49
CA ASN A 97 -33.94 -1.46 8.63
C ASN A 97 -35.27 -1.68 9.38
N LYS A 98 -35.96 -0.58 9.68
CA LYS A 98 -37.24 -0.60 10.40
C LYS A 98 -38.38 -1.29 9.62
N HIS A 99 -38.31 -1.26 8.28
CA HIS A 99 -39.36 -1.86 7.44
C HIS A 99 -39.26 -3.38 7.39
N VAL A 100 -38.05 -3.91 7.55
CA VAL A 100 -37.79 -5.36 7.55
C VAL A 100 -37.70 -5.91 8.98
N GLY A 101 -37.60 -5.02 9.97
CA GLY A 101 -37.43 -5.40 11.36
C GLY A 101 -36.11 -6.10 11.68
N GLY A 102 -35.06 -5.84 10.91
CA GLY A 102 -33.77 -6.52 11.05
C GLY A 102 -32.58 -5.69 10.56
N PHE A 103 -31.39 -6.24 10.78
CA PHE A 103 -30.16 -5.65 10.29
C PHE A 103 -29.94 -6.00 8.82
N THR A 104 -29.44 -5.04 8.07
CA THR A 104 -28.99 -5.21 6.69
C THR A 104 -27.51 -5.64 6.67
N HIS A 105 -27.00 -6.00 5.50
CA HIS A 105 -25.55 -6.21 5.29
C HIS A 105 -24.81 -4.94 4.91
N LEU A 106 -25.49 -3.79 4.90
CA LEU A 106 -24.86 -2.49 4.70
C LEU A 106 -24.25 -2.02 6.00
N LEU A 107 -23.03 -1.50 5.94
CA LEU A 107 -22.37 -0.92 7.09
C LEU A 107 -23.07 0.36 7.52
N SER A 108 -23.19 0.55 8.83
CA SER A 108 -23.83 1.75 9.37
C SER A 108 -22.86 2.93 9.30
N GLU A 109 -23.33 4.04 8.77
CA GLU A 109 -22.58 5.30 8.78
C GLU A 109 -22.57 5.94 10.18
N TYR A 110 -23.65 5.73 10.93
CA TYR A 110 -23.83 6.36 12.26
C TYR A 110 -24.24 5.33 13.29
N ASP A 111 -23.85 5.57 14.50
CA ASP A 111 -24.30 4.84 15.67
C ASP A 111 -25.71 5.29 16.08
N LYS A 112 -26.71 4.88 15.32
CA LYS A 112 -28.09 5.27 15.53
C LYS A 112 -28.71 4.71 16.81
N LEU A 113 -28.09 3.71 17.43
CA LEU A 113 -28.59 3.13 18.68
C LEU A 113 -28.40 4.08 19.87
N PHE A 114 -27.41 4.95 19.81
CA PHE A 114 -27.13 5.90 20.89
C PHE A 114 -27.71 7.30 20.64
N SER A 115 -28.16 7.60 19.44
CA SER A 115 -28.68 8.90 19.09
C SER A 115 -29.84 9.35 20.01
N PRO A 116 -30.87 8.53 20.30
CA PRO A 116 -31.93 8.92 21.22
C PRO A 116 -31.49 9.09 22.68
N LEU A 117 -30.45 8.33 23.07
CA LEU A 117 -29.91 8.41 24.43
C LEU A 117 -28.99 9.61 24.59
N SER A 118 -28.18 9.92 23.59
CA SER A 118 -27.30 11.07 23.60
C SER A 118 -28.07 12.38 23.56
N GLN A 119 -29.10 12.48 22.75
CA GLN A 119 -30.02 13.64 22.76
C GLN A 119 -30.65 13.85 24.12
N ARG A 120 -31.06 12.76 24.77
CA ARG A 120 -31.75 12.81 26.07
C ARG A 120 -30.85 13.18 27.23
N LEU A 121 -29.57 12.74 27.19
CA LEU A 121 -28.62 12.94 28.28
C LEU A 121 -27.78 14.22 28.10
N TYR A 122 -27.50 14.60 26.89
CA TYR A 122 -26.51 15.67 26.59
C TYR A 122 -27.12 16.81 25.75
N GLY A 123 -28.38 16.68 25.31
CA GLY A 123 -29.05 17.67 24.47
C GLY A 123 -28.43 17.86 23.08
N ASN A 124 -27.44 17.03 22.72
CA ASN A 124 -26.70 17.15 21.50
C ASN A 124 -26.18 15.77 21.01
N ASP A 125 -26.40 15.46 19.77
CA ASP A 125 -25.96 14.21 19.14
C ASP A 125 -24.42 14.14 18.92
N TYR A 126 -23.73 15.23 19.17
CA TYR A 126 -22.38 15.43 18.69
C TYR A 126 -21.33 14.44 19.27
N TYR A 127 -21.46 14.03 20.52
CA TYR A 127 -20.48 13.15 21.17
C TYR A 127 -20.60 11.67 20.80
N TYR A 128 -21.77 11.23 20.40
CA TYR A 128 -22.03 9.84 20.05
C TYR A 128 -22.37 9.65 18.57
N SER A 129 -22.54 10.71 17.84
CA SER A 129 -22.65 10.73 16.38
C SER A 129 -21.28 10.62 15.69
N LEU A 130 -20.20 10.64 16.44
CA LEU A 130 -18.91 10.19 15.93
C LEU A 130 -19.11 8.77 15.44
N GLY A 131 -19.20 8.63 14.16
CA GLY A 131 -19.66 7.47 13.44
C GLY A 131 -19.21 6.13 14.01
N ASN A 132 -19.95 5.14 13.70
CA ASN A 132 -19.51 3.78 13.90
C ASN A 132 -18.10 3.60 13.29
N PRO A 133 -17.14 2.89 13.92
CA PRO A 133 -15.83 2.61 13.33
C PRO A 133 -15.90 2.10 11.89
N THR A 134 -16.98 1.39 11.57
CA THR A 134 -17.24 0.90 10.21
C THR A 134 -17.62 1.99 9.21
N SER A 135 -18.10 3.16 9.65
CA SER A 135 -18.41 4.26 8.73
C SER A 135 -17.15 4.77 8.04
N ILE A 136 -16.04 4.82 8.77
CA ILE A 136 -14.74 5.21 8.24
C ILE A 136 -14.25 4.17 7.23
N LEU A 137 -14.52 2.89 7.50
CA LEU A 137 -14.13 1.77 6.63
C LEU A 137 -15.02 1.65 5.39
N ASN A 138 -16.26 2.12 5.48
CA ASN A 138 -17.26 2.03 4.41
C ASN A 138 -17.29 3.27 3.52
N ASN A 139 -16.23 4.02 3.48
CA ASN A 139 -16.14 5.17 2.60
C ASN A 139 -16.08 4.73 1.14
N ALA A 140 -17.23 4.62 0.50
CA ALA A 140 -17.35 4.20 -0.89
C ALA A 140 -16.65 5.18 -1.85
N THR A 141 -16.54 6.45 -1.50
CA THR A 141 -15.84 7.47 -2.28
C THR A 141 -14.33 7.42 -2.11
N GLY A 142 -13.86 6.80 -1.04
CA GLY A 142 -12.43 6.70 -0.74
C GLY A 142 -11.83 7.95 -0.11
N ASP A 143 -12.64 8.90 0.34
CA ASP A 143 -12.17 10.20 0.86
C ASP A 143 -11.40 10.08 2.18
N ASN A 144 -11.65 9.03 2.96
CA ASN A 144 -10.94 8.74 4.20
C ASN A 144 -9.71 7.83 4.03
N LYS A 145 -9.20 7.69 2.82
CA LYS A 145 -8.03 6.88 2.54
C LYS A 145 -6.81 7.74 2.26
N ASN A 146 -5.73 7.45 2.96
CA ASN A 146 -4.42 7.97 2.60
C ASN A 146 -3.74 6.96 1.68
N LYS A 147 -3.54 7.34 0.42
CA LYS A 147 -2.82 6.57 -0.57
C LYS A 147 -1.40 7.09 -0.71
N VAL A 148 -0.45 6.24 -0.46
CA VAL A 148 0.97 6.52 -0.74
C VAL A 148 1.40 5.61 -1.86
N GLU A 149 1.73 6.19 -3.00
CA GLU A 149 2.26 5.49 -4.16
C GLU A 149 3.73 5.85 -4.32
N ASN A 150 4.57 4.83 -4.29
CA ASN A 150 6.00 4.97 -4.53
C ASN A 150 6.36 4.21 -5.80
N MET A 151 7.02 4.91 -6.71
CA MET A 151 7.58 4.32 -7.92
C MET A 151 9.08 4.50 -7.91
N LEU A 152 9.81 3.43 -8.12
CA LEU A 152 11.26 3.45 -8.21
C LEU A 152 11.68 2.77 -9.50
N PHE A 153 12.43 3.48 -10.31
CA PHE A 153 13.02 2.95 -11.52
C PHE A 153 14.54 3.13 -11.49
N ASN A 154 15.27 2.03 -11.62
CA ASN A 154 16.71 2.04 -11.68
C ASN A 154 17.17 1.38 -12.97
N VAL A 155 18.17 1.99 -13.60
CA VAL A 155 18.93 1.42 -14.72
C VAL A 155 20.39 1.55 -14.41
N ARG A 156 21.12 0.49 -14.66
CA ARG A 156 22.59 0.44 -14.52
C ARG A 156 23.18 -0.23 -15.73
N ILE A 157 24.24 0.36 -16.27
CA ILE A 157 25.03 -0.19 -17.37
C ILE A 157 26.48 -0.15 -16.95
N ALA A 158 27.12 -1.31 -16.97
CA ALA A 158 28.50 -1.47 -16.52
C ALA A 158 29.34 -2.21 -17.58
N PRO A 159 29.84 -1.50 -18.62
CA PRO A 159 30.77 -2.06 -19.56
C PRO A 159 32.15 -2.26 -18.93
N THR A 160 32.73 -3.42 -19.20
CA THR A 160 34.06 -3.80 -18.79
C THR A 160 34.90 -4.12 -20.04
N TYR A 161 35.95 -3.37 -20.24
CA TYR A 161 36.91 -3.63 -21.31
C TYR A 161 38.20 -4.23 -20.76
N THR A 162 38.62 -5.39 -21.30
CA THR A 162 39.84 -6.11 -20.90
C THR A 162 40.94 -5.82 -21.89
N PHE A 163 41.94 -5.06 -21.49
CA PHE A 163 43.11 -4.72 -22.33
C PHE A 163 44.05 -5.93 -22.49
N ASN A 164 44.34 -6.61 -21.38
CA ASN A 164 45.15 -7.79 -21.30
C ASN A 164 44.82 -8.61 -20.05
N GLU A 165 45.51 -9.72 -19.80
CA GLU A 165 45.27 -10.60 -18.65
C GLU A 165 45.45 -9.93 -17.28
N HIS A 166 46.05 -8.77 -17.21
CA HIS A 166 46.36 -8.07 -15.97
C HIS A 166 45.67 -6.72 -15.84
N LEU A 167 45.04 -6.23 -16.90
CA LEU A 167 44.44 -4.90 -16.92
C LEU A 167 43.06 -4.93 -17.55
N SER A 168 42.08 -4.53 -16.76
CA SER A 168 40.70 -4.28 -17.21
C SER A 168 40.19 -2.93 -16.70
N LEU A 169 39.33 -2.31 -17.45
CA LEU A 169 38.64 -1.07 -17.11
C LEU A 169 37.12 -1.33 -17.05
N THR A 170 36.53 -1.09 -15.91
CA THR A 170 35.06 -1.13 -15.74
C THR A 170 34.59 0.29 -15.50
N THR A 171 33.57 0.70 -16.23
CA THR A 171 32.83 1.95 -15.99
C THR A 171 31.41 1.59 -15.56
N ASP A 172 30.85 2.38 -14.66
CA ASP A 172 29.53 2.13 -14.09
C ASP A 172 28.67 3.38 -14.23
N PHE A 173 27.58 3.25 -14.97
CA PHE A 173 26.60 4.31 -15.17
C PHE A 173 25.28 3.84 -14.55
N SER A 174 24.79 4.59 -13.58
CA SER A 174 23.50 4.31 -12.96
C SER A 174 22.59 5.52 -13.00
N TYR A 175 21.31 5.26 -13.24
CA TYR A 175 20.27 6.27 -13.23
C TYR A 175 19.10 5.78 -12.37
N THR A 176 18.67 6.60 -11.43
CA THR A 176 17.55 6.31 -10.54
C THR A 176 16.50 7.41 -10.66
N LEU A 177 15.25 7.00 -10.82
CA LEU A 177 14.09 7.86 -10.84
C LEU A 177 13.13 7.41 -9.73
N ASN A 178 12.68 8.38 -8.92
CA ASN A 178 11.79 8.14 -7.77
C ASN A 178 10.62 9.13 -7.84
#